data_49926ca55fd519556be33a57ddc69ef5
#
_entry.id   49926ca55fd519556be33a57ddc69ef5
#
_cell.length_a   1.000
_cell.length_b   1.000
_cell.length_c   1.000
_cell.angle_alpha   90.00
_cell.angle_beta   90.00
_cell.angle_gamma   90.00
#
_symmetry.space_group_name_H-M   'P 1'
#
loop_
_entity.id
_entity.type
_entity.pdbx_description
1 polymer ?
#
loop_
_entity_poly.entity_id
_entity_poly.type
_entity_poly.pdbx_seq_one_letter_code
_entity_poly.pdbx_strand_id
1 'polypeptide(L)'
;MNIFMGLAIGLLSGFFGGLVGLGGGIIMIPLMVGLLKINQHMAHGTSLVGVVFTGISGAITYSLSGSIELVPALLLASTAMITARLGARYATSLPEWKLKRSFGYFLIFVTIVFLLKPYLGEFSLSSTVWIKTIILLGIGAFAGFLSGMMGVGGGSIMVPAMVILAGMGQQVAQGISLLAMIPASAIGAFTHNRNGNVHTKILPGLVVGILPGTFLGGSLAHILPEVALRIIFAIVVVYTAIKNIRAKKPETAVEPST
;
A
#
# COMPACT_ATOMS: atom_id res chain seq x y z
N MET A 1 -0.12 -9.55 25.68
CA MET A 1 1.08 -9.03 24.99
C MET A 1 0.78 -8.66 23.53
N ASN A 2 0.06 -9.46 22.77
CA ASN A 2 -0.14 -9.24 21.33
C ASN A 2 -1.02 -8.03 20.95
N ILE A 3 -2.01 -7.65 21.79
CA ILE A 3 -2.94 -6.54 21.48
C ILE A 3 -2.23 -5.19 21.56
N PHE A 4 -1.39 -4.96 22.57
CA PHE A 4 -0.61 -3.71 22.72
C PHE A 4 0.40 -3.54 21.58
N MET A 5 1.08 -4.62 21.17
CA MET A 5 1.95 -4.59 20.00
C MET A 5 1.16 -4.30 18.73
N GLY A 6 -0.03 -4.91 18.57
CA GLY A 6 -0.95 -4.61 17.48
C GLY A 6 -1.33 -3.14 17.43
N LEU A 7 -1.66 -2.54 18.59
CA LEU A 7 -2.01 -1.13 18.71
C LEU A 7 -0.84 -0.22 18.30
N ALA A 8 0.37 -0.47 18.80
CA ALA A 8 1.55 0.32 18.44
C ALA A 8 1.89 0.21 16.95
N ILE A 9 1.85 -1.01 16.38
CA ILE A 9 2.06 -1.24 14.94
C ILE A 9 0.96 -0.52 14.15
N GLY A 10 -0.30 -0.63 14.59
CA GLY A 10 -1.44 0.02 13.96
C GLY A 10 -1.32 1.54 13.95
N LEU A 11 -0.98 2.14 15.08
CA LEU A 11 -0.81 3.60 15.21
C LEU A 11 0.27 4.13 14.27
N LEU A 12 1.46 3.52 14.30
CA LEU A 12 2.57 3.93 13.44
C LEU A 12 2.27 3.71 11.96
N SER A 13 1.80 2.53 11.59
CA SER A 13 1.51 2.22 10.19
C SER A 13 0.30 3.00 9.67
N GLY A 14 -0.71 3.23 10.50
CA GLY A 14 -1.84 4.09 10.18
C GLY A 14 -1.41 5.53 9.96
N PHE A 15 -0.61 6.10 10.85
CA PHE A 15 -0.09 7.47 10.74
C PHE A 15 0.63 7.69 9.39
N PHE A 16 1.61 6.87 9.07
CA PHE A 16 2.32 6.98 7.79
C PHE A 16 1.43 6.60 6.61
N GLY A 17 0.51 5.64 6.79
CA GLY A 17 -0.46 5.24 5.78
C GLY A 17 -1.40 6.38 5.39
N GLY A 18 -1.89 7.14 6.36
CA GLY A 18 -2.72 8.33 6.16
C GLY A 18 -1.92 9.52 5.62
N LEU A 19 -0.72 9.77 6.17
CA LEU A 19 0.15 10.88 5.78
C LEU A 19 0.56 10.80 4.29
N VAL A 20 0.85 9.60 3.82
CA VAL A 20 1.42 9.39 2.47
C VAL A 20 0.42 8.78 1.49
N GLY A 21 -0.76 8.36 1.96
CA GLY A 21 -1.78 7.73 1.12
C GLY A 21 -1.45 6.31 0.66
N LEU A 22 -0.55 5.60 1.38
CA LEU A 22 -0.04 4.27 1.00
C LEU A 22 -0.81 3.08 1.60
N GLY A 23 -1.75 3.34 2.51
CA GLY A 23 -2.47 2.28 3.22
C GLY A 23 -1.70 1.65 4.38
N GLY A 24 -0.48 2.07 4.68
CA GLY A 24 0.30 1.65 5.84
C GLY A 24 0.93 0.25 5.74
N GLY A 25 0.57 -0.58 4.77
CA GLY A 25 1.06 -1.96 4.62
C GLY A 25 2.58 -2.05 4.50
N ILE A 26 3.21 -1.05 3.85
CA ILE A 26 4.68 -0.95 3.69
C ILE A 26 5.40 -0.95 5.04
N ILE A 27 4.83 -0.30 6.06
CA ILE A 27 5.40 -0.22 7.40
C ILE A 27 4.90 -1.38 8.27
N MET A 28 3.63 -1.73 8.14
CA MET A 28 2.97 -2.77 8.93
C MET A 28 3.64 -4.14 8.76
N ILE A 29 3.92 -4.54 7.51
CA ILE A 29 4.52 -5.84 7.21
C ILE A 29 5.89 -6.02 7.89
N PRO A 30 6.89 -5.13 7.69
CA PRO A 30 8.19 -5.29 8.33
C PRO A 30 8.13 -5.21 9.85
N LEU A 31 7.20 -4.43 10.43
CA LEU A 31 7.00 -4.41 11.88
C LEU A 31 6.42 -5.73 12.40
N MET A 32 5.42 -6.29 11.71
CA MET A 32 4.85 -7.59 12.10
C MET A 32 5.87 -8.72 11.98
N VAL A 33 6.62 -8.78 10.88
CA VAL A 33 7.67 -9.80 10.69
C VAL A 33 8.80 -9.63 11.69
N GLY A 34 9.25 -8.40 11.96
CA GLY A 34 10.37 -8.12 12.85
C GLY A 34 10.03 -8.26 14.33
N LEU A 35 8.91 -7.70 14.79
CA LEU A 35 8.53 -7.67 16.20
C LEU A 35 7.72 -8.89 16.63
N LEU A 36 6.79 -9.34 15.81
CA LEU A 36 5.91 -10.48 16.13
C LEU A 36 6.45 -11.81 15.60
N LYS A 37 7.52 -11.78 14.80
CA LYS A 37 8.17 -12.95 14.17
C LYS A 37 7.20 -13.85 13.39
N ILE A 38 6.11 -13.29 12.85
CA ILE A 38 5.19 -14.02 12.00
C ILE A 38 5.77 -14.15 10.58
N ASN A 39 5.37 -15.21 9.88
CA ASN A 39 5.84 -15.43 8.51
C ASN A 39 5.31 -14.34 7.55
N GLN A 40 5.96 -14.20 6.40
CA GLN A 40 5.67 -13.12 5.45
C GLN A 40 4.26 -13.23 4.87
N HIS A 41 3.79 -14.43 4.52
CA HIS A 41 2.44 -14.59 3.97
C HIS A 41 1.36 -14.17 4.96
N MET A 42 1.54 -14.53 6.23
CA MET A 42 0.64 -14.11 7.32
C MET A 42 0.70 -12.59 7.56
N ALA A 43 1.89 -11.99 7.44
CA ALA A 43 2.04 -10.54 7.54
C ALA A 43 1.33 -9.83 6.37
N HIS A 44 1.43 -10.36 5.13
CA HIS A 44 0.74 -9.81 3.96
C HIS A 44 -0.78 -9.86 4.11
N GLY A 45 -1.35 -11.01 4.47
CA GLY A 45 -2.79 -11.14 4.64
C GLY A 45 -3.33 -10.27 5.79
N THR A 46 -2.61 -10.23 6.91
CA THR A 46 -2.99 -9.40 8.07
C THR A 46 -2.89 -7.91 7.75
N SER A 47 -1.87 -7.49 7.01
CA SER A 47 -1.72 -6.09 6.60
C SER A 47 -2.83 -5.63 5.67
N LEU A 48 -3.32 -6.47 4.76
CA LEU A 48 -4.46 -6.13 3.90
C LEU A 48 -5.73 -5.85 4.70
N VAL A 49 -5.97 -6.59 5.80
CA VAL A 49 -7.05 -6.25 6.73
C VAL A 49 -6.82 -4.86 7.31
N GLY A 50 -5.60 -4.57 7.79
CA GLY A 50 -5.24 -3.24 8.29
C GLY A 50 -5.43 -2.15 7.24
N VAL A 51 -5.05 -2.39 5.99
CA VAL A 51 -5.20 -1.44 4.87
C VAL A 51 -6.66 -1.08 4.61
N VAL A 52 -7.60 -2.02 4.78
CA VAL A 52 -9.04 -1.69 4.69
C VAL A 52 -9.41 -0.60 5.68
N PHE A 53 -8.98 -0.73 6.94
CA PHE A 53 -9.28 0.27 7.98
C PHE A 53 -8.50 1.57 7.80
N THR A 54 -7.26 1.50 7.32
CA THR A 54 -6.50 2.69 6.89
C THR A 54 -7.25 3.41 5.75
N GLY A 55 -7.75 2.66 4.77
CA GLY A 55 -8.55 3.21 3.67
C GLY A 55 -9.80 3.90 4.17
N ILE A 56 -10.57 3.28 5.06
CA ILE A 56 -11.80 3.86 5.63
C ILE A 56 -11.50 5.15 6.40
N SER A 57 -10.58 5.10 7.37
CA SER A 57 -10.21 6.27 8.17
C SER A 57 -9.60 7.37 7.32
N GLY A 58 -8.72 7.02 6.37
CA GLY A 58 -8.10 7.98 5.46
C GLY A 58 -9.10 8.59 4.47
N ALA A 59 -9.99 7.78 3.88
CA ALA A 59 -11.03 8.31 2.99
C ALA A 59 -11.92 9.31 3.72
N ILE A 60 -12.29 9.05 4.98
CA ILE A 60 -13.06 10.00 5.80
C ILE A 60 -12.24 11.30 5.98
N THR A 61 -10.99 11.20 6.41
CA THR A 61 -10.12 12.36 6.67
C THR A 61 -9.93 13.22 5.42
N TYR A 62 -9.61 12.60 4.29
CA TYR A 62 -9.40 13.31 3.02
C TYR A 62 -10.69 13.84 2.40
N SER A 63 -11.84 13.19 2.68
CA SER A 63 -13.16 13.68 2.28
C SER A 63 -13.52 14.97 3.04
N LEU A 64 -13.25 15.04 4.34
CA LEU A 64 -13.47 16.24 5.15
C LEU A 64 -12.64 17.44 4.66
N SER A 65 -11.50 17.18 4.03
CA SER A 65 -10.62 18.20 3.45
C SER A 65 -10.90 18.47 1.95
N GLY A 66 -11.95 17.90 1.37
CA GLY A 66 -12.31 18.08 -0.04
C GLY A 66 -11.33 17.45 -1.04
N SER A 67 -10.48 16.53 -0.61
CA SER A 67 -9.41 15.94 -1.42
C SER A 67 -9.77 14.55 -1.96
N ILE A 68 -11.06 14.30 -2.24
CA ILE A 68 -11.52 13.04 -2.86
C ILE A 68 -12.35 13.31 -4.10
N GLU A 69 -11.99 12.65 -5.18
CA GLU A 69 -12.80 12.56 -6.40
C GLU A 69 -13.35 11.14 -6.54
N LEU A 70 -14.67 11.01 -6.49
CA LEU A 70 -15.33 9.70 -6.42
C LEU A 70 -15.19 8.91 -7.73
N VAL A 71 -15.30 9.56 -8.89
CA VAL A 71 -15.24 8.88 -10.20
C VAL A 71 -13.88 8.23 -10.44
N PRO A 72 -12.73 8.92 -10.29
CA PRO A 72 -11.42 8.28 -10.37
C PRO A 72 -11.23 7.14 -9.37
N ALA A 73 -11.73 7.29 -8.12
CA ALA A 73 -11.64 6.25 -7.11
C ALA A 73 -12.40 4.97 -7.51
N LEU A 74 -13.60 5.10 -8.07
CA LEU A 74 -14.40 3.97 -8.55
C LEU A 74 -13.76 3.28 -9.75
N LEU A 75 -13.18 4.04 -10.69
CA LEU A 75 -12.46 3.48 -11.84
C LEU A 75 -11.26 2.64 -11.39
N LEU A 76 -10.43 3.19 -10.49
CA LEU A 76 -9.30 2.46 -9.90
C LEU A 76 -9.76 1.22 -9.14
N ALA A 77 -10.78 1.36 -8.28
CA ALA A 77 -11.29 0.29 -7.45
C ALA A 77 -11.83 -0.87 -8.30
N SER A 78 -12.55 -0.60 -9.38
CA SER A 78 -13.19 -1.62 -10.23
C SER A 78 -12.19 -2.64 -10.78
N THR A 79 -11.09 -2.17 -11.34
CA THR A 79 -10.02 -3.04 -11.87
C THR A 79 -9.12 -3.60 -10.78
N ALA A 80 -8.85 -2.80 -9.72
CA ALA A 80 -8.03 -3.24 -8.59
C ALA A 80 -8.66 -4.41 -7.83
N MET A 81 -9.99 -4.43 -7.65
CA MET A 81 -10.71 -5.53 -7.02
C MET A 81 -10.49 -6.86 -7.74
N ILE A 82 -10.58 -6.84 -9.06
CA ILE A 82 -10.44 -8.05 -9.90
C ILE A 82 -8.99 -8.56 -9.80
N THR A 83 -8.04 -7.68 -10.00
CA THR A 83 -6.63 -8.05 -10.06
C THR A 83 -6.02 -8.33 -8.69
N ALA A 84 -6.52 -7.74 -7.59
CA ALA A 84 -6.09 -8.05 -6.24
C ALA A 84 -6.32 -9.54 -5.88
N ARG A 85 -7.44 -10.12 -6.34
CA ARG A 85 -7.69 -11.55 -6.16
C ARG A 85 -6.67 -12.40 -6.91
N LEU A 86 -6.33 -12.01 -8.13
CA LEU A 86 -5.31 -12.71 -8.94
C LEU A 86 -3.94 -12.60 -8.28
N GLY A 87 -3.56 -11.39 -7.83
CA GLY A 87 -2.31 -11.14 -7.14
C GLY A 87 -2.18 -11.94 -5.84
N ALA A 88 -3.23 -12.00 -5.01
CA ALA A 88 -3.24 -12.77 -3.77
C ALA A 88 -3.09 -14.29 -4.01
N ARG A 89 -3.69 -14.81 -5.08
CA ARG A 89 -3.50 -16.21 -5.48
C ARG A 89 -2.09 -16.46 -5.99
N TYR A 90 -1.55 -15.56 -6.80
CA TYR A 90 -0.19 -15.69 -7.33
C TYR A 90 0.86 -15.60 -6.23
N ALA A 91 0.63 -14.81 -5.18
CA ALA A 91 1.54 -14.69 -4.03
C ALA A 91 1.84 -16.04 -3.36
N THR A 92 0.85 -16.94 -3.31
CA THR A 92 1.01 -18.26 -2.69
C THR A 92 1.91 -19.21 -3.49
N SER A 93 2.10 -18.97 -4.78
CA SER A 93 2.97 -19.78 -5.66
C SER A 93 4.43 -19.33 -5.67
N LEU A 94 4.72 -18.13 -5.14
CA LEU A 94 6.07 -17.55 -5.16
C LEU A 94 6.80 -17.75 -3.83
N PRO A 95 8.12 -18.09 -3.87
CA PRO A 95 8.93 -18.07 -2.67
C PRO A 95 9.08 -16.62 -2.17
N GLU A 96 8.93 -16.43 -0.85
CA GLU A 96 8.91 -15.13 -0.18
C GLU A 96 10.06 -14.20 -0.57
N TRP A 97 11.26 -14.73 -0.72
CA TRP A 97 12.44 -13.93 -1.02
C TRP A 97 12.42 -13.33 -2.43
N LYS A 98 11.88 -14.06 -3.43
CA LYS A 98 11.71 -13.53 -4.79
C LYS A 98 10.69 -12.40 -4.78
N LEU A 99 9.58 -12.61 -4.08
CA LEU A 99 8.52 -11.63 -3.95
C LEU A 99 9.03 -10.33 -3.32
N LYS A 100 9.79 -10.44 -2.21
CA LYS A 100 10.42 -9.29 -1.53
C LYS A 100 11.37 -8.52 -2.45
N ARG A 101 12.26 -9.21 -3.16
CA ARG A 101 13.25 -8.56 -4.04
C ARG A 101 12.58 -7.85 -5.22
N SER A 102 11.66 -8.50 -5.91
CA SER A 102 10.94 -7.90 -7.03
C SER A 102 10.21 -6.63 -6.61
N PHE A 103 9.57 -6.66 -5.43
CA PHE A 103 8.92 -5.49 -4.87
C PHE A 103 9.90 -4.37 -4.50
N GLY A 104 11.04 -4.72 -3.92
CA GLY A 104 12.09 -3.76 -3.60
C GLY A 104 12.61 -3.01 -4.83
N TYR A 105 12.90 -3.72 -5.92
CA TYR A 105 13.31 -3.09 -7.19
C TYR A 105 12.22 -2.21 -7.78
N PHE A 106 10.98 -2.68 -7.73
CA PHE A 106 9.83 -1.89 -8.18
C PHE A 106 9.67 -0.59 -7.38
N LEU A 107 9.80 -0.64 -6.05
CA LEU A 107 9.72 0.54 -5.19
C LEU A 107 10.83 1.56 -5.50
N ILE A 108 12.06 1.11 -5.79
CA ILE A 108 13.14 2.01 -6.21
C ILE A 108 12.77 2.69 -7.53
N PHE A 109 12.31 1.92 -8.51
CA PHE A 109 11.90 2.46 -9.80
C PHE A 109 10.81 3.54 -9.65
N VAL A 110 9.76 3.23 -8.89
CA VAL A 110 8.66 4.18 -8.61
C VAL A 110 9.18 5.44 -7.92
N THR A 111 10.08 5.29 -6.94
CA THR A 111 10.64 6.44 -6.21
C THR A 111 11.47 7.33 -7.12
N ILE A 112 12.32 6.75 -7.99
CA ILE A 112 13.13 7.50 -8.95
C ILE A 112 12.22 8.30 -9.88
N VAL A 113 11.23 7.66 -10.47
CA VAL A 113 10.26 8.32 -11.38
C VAL A 113 9.51 9.44 -10.66
N PHE A 114 9.12 9.20 -9.41
CA PHE A 114 8.38 10.18 -8.60
C PHE A 114 9.22 11.40 -8.21
N LEU A 115 10.49 11.20 -7.88
CA LEU A 115 11.42 12.29 -7.57
C LEU A 115 11.81 13.09 -8.82
N LEU A 116 11.85 12.45 -9.99
CA LEU A 116 12.15 13.11 -11.25
C LEU A 116 10.98 13.94 -11.80
N LYS A 117 9.75 13.74 -11.28
CA LYS A 117 8.56 14.45 -11.77
C LYS A 117 8.73 15.96 -11.94
N PRO A 118 9.32 16.72 -10.98
CA PRO A 118 9.48 18.16 -11.12
C PRO A 118 10.34 18.58 -12.33
N TYR A 119 11.22 17.66 -12.79
CA TYR A 119 12.13 17.87 -13.92
C TYR A 119 11.56 17.36 -15.26
N LEU A 120 10.51 16.54 -15.23
CA LEU A 120 9.90 15.95 -16.42
C LEU A 120 8.87 16.88 -17.08
N GLY A 121 8.62 18.07 -16.51
CA GLY A 121 7.61 19.01 -16.99
C GLY A 121 6.17 18.49 -16.75
N GLU A 122 5.18 19.20 -17.29
CA GLU A 122 3.79 18.75 -17.27
C GLU A 122 3.60 17.64 -18.31
N PHE A 123 4.05 16.43 -18.00
CA PHE A 123 3.78 15.24 -18.77
C PHE A 123 2.39 14.70 -18.41
N SER A 124 1.37 15.55 -18.57
CA SER A 124 0.00 15.08 -18.52
C SER A 124 -0.33 14.45 -19.86
N LEU A 125 -0.40 13.13 -19.89
CA LEU A 125 -0.71 12.37 -21.12
C LEU A 125 -2.09 12.69 -21.69
N SER A 126 -2.93 13.52 -21.03
CA SER A 126 -4.27 13.69 -21.53
C SER A 126 -5.02 14.94 -21.09
N SER A 127 -5.44 15.67 -22.08
CA SER A 127 -6.58 16.59 -22.03
C SER A 127 -7.94 15.88 -22.23
N THR A 128 -7.96 14.63 -22.69
CA THR A 128 -9.18 13.90 -23.08
C THR A 128 -9.65 12.96 -21.99
N VAL A 129 -10.95 13.03 -21.65
CA VAL A 129 -11.59 12.20 -20.60
C VAL A 129 -11.38 10.70 -20.81
N TRP A 130 -11.47 10.23 -22.06
CA TRP A 130 -11.29 8.81 -22.40
C TRP A 130 -9.90 8.28 -22.08
N ILE A 131 -8.87 9.07 -22.37
CA ILE A 131 -7.48 8.67 -22.10
C ILE A 131 -7.24 8.62 -20.58
N LYS A 132 -7.73 9.60 -19.83
CA LYS A 132 -7.67 9.56 -18.34
C LYS A 132 -8.35 8.33 -17.78
N THR A 133 -9.51 7.96 -18.30
CA THR A 133 -10.24 6.77 -17.86
C THR A 133 -9.43 5.49 -18.09
N ILE A 134 -8.83 5.32 -19.29
CA ILE A 134 -8.00 4.15 -19.61
C ILE A 134 -6.77 4.09 -18.70
N ILE A 135 -6.12 5.23 -18.46
CA ILE A 135 -4.97 5.34 -17.56
C ILE A 135 -5.36 4.90 -16.14
N LEU A 136 -6.47 5.41 -15.60
CA LEU A 136 -6.94 5.06 -14.26
C LEU A 136 -7.29 3.57 -14.14
N LEU A 137 -7.97 2.99 -15.12
CA LEU A 137 -8.25 1.55 -15.15
C LEU A 137 -6.97 0.72 -15.19
N GLY A 138 -5.97 1.13 -15.98
CA GLY A 138 -4.66 0.48 -16.05
C GLY A 138 -3.89 0.58 -14.72
N ILE A 139 -3.87 1.77 -14.12
CA ILE A 139 -3.25 1.98 -12.78
C ILE A 139 -3.93 1.09 -11.74
N GLY A 140 -5.27 1.06 -11.72
CA GLY A 140 -6.03 0.23 -10.80
C GLY A 140 -5.72 -1.25 -10.96
N ALA A 141 -5.68 -1.75 -12.22
CA ALA A 141 -5.37 -3.14 -12.52
C ALA A 141 -3.98 -3.54 -12.04
N PHE A 142 -2.97 -2.74 -12.35
CA PHE A 142 -1.59 -3.02 -11.97
C PHE A 142 -1.37 -2.91 -10.46
N ALA A 143 -1.87 -1.82 -9.85
CA ALA A 143 -1.76 -1.58 -8.42
C ALA A 143 -2.55 -2.62 -7.60
N GLY A 144 -3.73 -3.02 -8.06
CA GLY A 144 -4.52 -4.06 -7.42
C GLY A 144 -3.81 -5.41 -7.42
N PHE A 145 -3.24 -5.83 -8.55
CA PHE A 145 -2.46 -7.07 -8.65
C PHE A 145 -1.30 -7.08 -7.65
N LEU A 146 -0.48 -6.03 -7.63
CA LEU A 146 0.64 -5.93 -6.70
C LEU A 146 0.19 -5.78 -5.24
N SER A 147 -0.90 -5.07 -4.99
CA SER A 147 -1.52 -4.96 -3.66
C SER A 147 -1.90 -6.34 -3.10
N GLY A 148 -2.65 -7.12 -3.88
CA GLY A 148 -3.04 -8.47 -3.50
C GLY A 148 -1.85 -9.39 -3.29
N MET A 149 -0.84 -9.27 -4.17
CA MET A 149 0.37 -10.10 -4.10
C MET A 149 1.25 -9.78 -2.89
N MET A 150 1.40 -8.49 -2.55
CA MET A 150 2.40 -8.02 -1.58
C MET A 150 1.81 -7.49 -0.27
N GLY A 151 0.49 -7.41 -0.16
CA GLY A 151 -0.16 -7.00 1.08
C GLY A 151 0.00 -5.51 1.43
N VAL A 152 0.36 -4.66 0.47
CA VAL A 152 0.77 -3.26 0.74
C VAL A 152 -0.36 -2.25 0.55
N GLY A 153 -1.43 -2.64 -0.14
CA GLY A 153 -2.60 -1.78 -0.34
C GLY A 153 -2.63 -0.99 -1.66
N GLY A 154 -1.61 -1.09 -2.52
CA GLY A 154 -1.62 -0.47 -3.86
C GLY A 154 -1.34 1.02 -3.93
N GLY A 155 -1.44 1.78 -2.83
CA GLY A 155 -1.22 3.23 -2.80
C GLY A 155 0.18 3.66 -3.24
N SER A 156 1.19 2.81 -2.99
CA SER A 156 2.57 3.03 -3.45
C SER A 156 2.70 3.14 -4.97
N ILE A 157 1.72 2.65 -5.69
CA ILE A 157 1.65 2.68 -7.16
C ILE A 157 0.61 3.70 -7.61
N MET A 158 -0.60 3.65 -7.01
CA MET A 158 -1.71 4.51 -7.40
C MET A 158 -1.35 5.98 -7.26
N VAL A 159 -0.78 6.40 -6.12
CA VAL A 159 -0.45 7.81 -5.86
C VAL A 159 0.54 8.36 -6.89
N PRO A 160 1.78 7.81 -7.04
CA PRO A 160 2.72 8.36 -8.00
C PRO A 160 2.22 8.25 -9.45
N ALA A 161 1.54 7.16 -9.79
CA ALA A 161 1.01 6.99 -11.15
C ALA A 161 -0.07 8.01 -11.49
N MET A 162 -1.00 8.32 -10.57
CA MET A 162 -2.00 9.37 -10.77
C MET A 162 -1.37 10.76 -10.86
N VAL A 163 -0.38 11.03 -10.02
CA VAL A 163 0.33 12.31 -10.03
C VAL A 163 1.12 12.52 -11.32
N ILE A 164 1.76 11.49 -11.85
CA ILE A 164 2.62 11.56 -13.05
C ILE A 164 1.81 11.45 -14.33
N LEU A 165 0.94 10.42 -14.45
CA LEU A 165 0.25 10.09 -15.68
C LEU A 165 -1.08 10.82 -15.85
N ALA A 166 -1.81 11.05 -14.75
CA ALA A 166 -3.10 11.72 -14.77
C ALA A 166 -3.03 13.22 -14.40
N GLY A 167 -1.84 13.72 -13.99
CA GLY A 167 -1.64 15.13 -13.65
C GLY A 167 -2.38 15.58 -12.38
N MET A 168 -2.74 14.65 -11.49
CA MET A 168 -3.49 14.97 -10.26
C MET A 168 -2.59 15.56 -9.17
N GLY A 169 -3.15 16.44 -8.35
CA GLY A 169 -2.47 16.94 -7.16
C GLY A 169 -2.17 15.81 -6.16
N GLN A 170 -1.08 15.96 -5.40
CA GLN A 170 -0.59 14.94 -4.47
C GLN A 170 -1.65 14.50 -3.46
N GLN A 171 -2.30 15.46 -2.80
CA GLN A 171 -3.32 15.20 -1.77
C GLN A 171 -4.56 14.53 -2.36
N VAL A 172 -5.01 14.97 -3.54
CA VAL A 172 -6.15 14.37 -4.26
C VAL A 172 -5.82 12.91 -4.64
N ALA A 173 -4.63 12.65 -5.17
CA ALA A 173 -4.19 11.29 -5.50
C ALA A 173 -4.12 10.39 -4.25
N GLN A 174 -3.68 10.92 -3.11
CA GLN A 174 -3.66 10.21 -1.83
C GLN A 174 -5.09 9.84 -1.37
N GLY A 175 -6.02 10.81 -1.37
CA GLY A 175 -7.42 10.58 -0.99
C GLY A 175 -8.12 9.55 -1.89
N ILE A 176 -7.95 9.68 -3.20
CA ILE A 176 -8.47 8.74 -4.20
C ILE A 176 -7.92 7.33 -3.96
N SER A 177 -6.60 7.21 -3.71
CA SER A 177 -5.99 5.90 -3.50
C SER A 177 -6.49 5.22 -2.23
N LEU A 178 -6.64 5.98 -1.12
CA LEU A 178 -7.17 5.47 0.15
C LEU A 178 -8.60 4.93 -0.04
N LEU A 179 -9.44 5.63 -0.79
CA LEU A 179 -10.80 5.16 -1.08
C LEU A 179 -10.79 3.92 -2.00
N ALA A 180 -10.01 3.95 -3.08
CA ALA A 180 -9.96 2.86 -4.05
C ALA A 180 -9.40 1.55 -3.48
N MET A 181 -8.48 1.64 -2.51
CA MET A 181 -7.88 0.44 -1.92
C MET A 181 -8.78 -0.26 -0.90
N ILE A 182 -9.86 0.35 -0.40
CA ILE A 182 -10.80 -0.32 0.52
C ILE A 182 -11.32 -1.64 -0.06
N PRO A 183 -12.05 -1.63 -1.19
CA PRO A 183 -12.59 -2.86 -1.74
C PRO A 183 -11.51 -3.80 -2.28
N ALA A 184 -10.44 -3.26 -2.87
CA ALA A 184 -9.34 -4.08 -3.39
C ALA A 184 -8.63 -4.86 -2.28
N SER A 185 -8.30 -4.19 -1.16
CA SER A 185 -7.66 -4.82 -0.01
C SER A 185 -8.60 -5.77 0.73
N ALA A 186 -9.90 -5.48 0.78
CA ALA A 186 -10.89 -6.39 1.35
C ALA A 186 -10.93 -7.73 0.60
N ILE A 187 -10.91 -7.71 -0.74
CA ILE A 187 -10.86 -8.91 -1.58
C ILE A 187 -9.53 -9.65 -1.41
N GLY A 188 -8.41 -8.91 -1.37
CA GLY A 188 -7.09 -9.48 -1.10
C GLY A 188 -7.03 -10.14 0.28
N ALA A 189 -7.48 -9.46 1.33
CA ALA A 189 -7.56 -9.95 2.70
C ALA A 189 -8.43 -11.22 2.80
N PHE A 190 -9.59 -11.21 2.16
CA PHE A 190 -10.48 -12.37 2.11
C PHE A 190 -9.80 -13.58 1.44
N THR A 191 -9.08 -13.35 0.34
CA THR A 191 -8.35 -14.40 -0.36
C THR A 191 -7.23 -14.97 0.51
N HIS A 192 -6.44 -14.12 1.17
CA HIS A 192 -5.41 -14.54 2.12
C HIS A 192 -5.98 -15.26 3.34
N ASN A 193 -7.12 -14.81 3.86
CA ASN A 193 -7.79 -15.46 5.00
C ASN A 193 -8.24 -16.88 4.66
N ARG A 194 -8.78 -17.11 3.45
CA ARG A 194 -9.12 -18.45 2.98
C ARG A 194 -7.93 -19.41 2.91
N ASN A 195 -6.73 -18.86 2.75
CA ASN A 195 -5.48 -19.60 2.72
C ASN A 195 -4.81 -19.72 4.10
N GLY A 196 -5.50 -19.31 5.19
CA GLY A 196 -4.98 -19.33 6.55
C GLY A 196 -3.89 -18.28 6.84
N ASN A 197 -3.73 -17.30 5.96
CA ASN A 197 -2.66 -16.30 6.01
C ASN A 197 -3.08 -14.98 6.69
N VAL A 198 -3.94 -15.04 7.72
CA VAL A 198 -4.33 -13.86 8.52
C VAL A 198 -4.17 -14.16 10.00
N HIS A 199 -3.41 -13.31 10.70
CA HIS A 199 -3.18 -13.43 12.14
C HIS A 199 -4.28 -12.69 12.93
N THR A 200 -5.39 -13.38 13.21
CA THR A 200 -6.61 -12.78 13.79
C THR A 200 -6.40 -12.20 15.19
N LYS A 201 -5.49 -12.77 16.00
CA LYS A 201 -5.29 -12.35 17.41
C LYS A 201 -4.78 -10.93 17.58
N ILE A 202 -4.07 -10.37 16.58
CA ILE A 202 -3.54 -9.00 16.66
C ILE A 202 -4.49 -7.96 16.05
N LEU A 203 -5.47 -8.39 15.26
CA LEU A 203 -6.35 -7.51 14.52
C LEU A 203 -7.07 -6.48 15.39
N PRO A 204 -7.65 -6.81 16.57
CA PRO A 204 -8.33 -5.81 17.38
C PRO A 204 -7.40 -4.64 17.78
N GLY A 205 -6.20 -4.94 18.29
CA GLY A 205 -5.23 -3.89 18.61
C GLY A 205 -4.77 -3.13 17.39
N LEU A 206 -4.50 -3.84 16.28
CA LEU A 206 -4.07 -3.24 15.03
C LEU A 206 -5.10 -2.23 14.50
N VAL A 207 -6.38 -2.60 14.45
CA VAL A 207 -7.47 -1.75 13.95
C VAL A 207 -7.66 -0.52 14.85
N VAL A 208 -7.68 -0.73 16.18
CA VAL A 208 -7.81 0.37 17.16
C VAL A 208 -6.66 1.37 17.02
N GLY A 209 -5.44 0.91 16.71
CA GLY A 209 -4.30 1.80 16.47
C GLY A 209 -4.37 2.49 15.10
N ILE A 210 -4.78 1.77 14.06
CA ILE A 210 -4.84 2.30 12.68
C ILE A 210 -5.79 3.50 12.57
N LEU A 211 -6.98 3.42 13.15
CA LEU A 211 -8.00 4.45 12.97
C LEU A 211 -7.51 5.85 13.41
N PRO A 212 -7.08 6.07 14.66
CA PRO A 212 -6.54 7.36 15.08
C PRO A 212 -5.21 7.69 14.40
N GLY A 213 -4.35 6.71 14.17
CA GLY A 213 -3.08 6.94 13.47
C GLY A 213 -3.31 7.52 12.07
N THR A 214 -4.22 6.91 11.30
CA THR A 214 -4.53 7.35 9.94
C THR A 214 -5.20 8.73 9.92
N PHE A 215 -6.09 8.98 10.86
CA PHE A 215 -6.72 10.29 10.99
C PHE A 215 -5.69 11.39 11.27
N LEU A 216 -4.80 11.18 12.22
CA LEU A 216 -3.71 12.12 12.54
C LEU A 216 -2.76 12.32 11.36
N GLY A 217 -2.34 11.24 10.72
CA GLY A 217 -1.46 11.31 9.55
C GLY A 217 -2.09 12.01 8.36
N GLY A 218 -3.35 11.70 8.05
CA GLY A 218 -4.11 12.34 6.98
C GLY A 218 -4.37 13.81 7.24
N SER A 219 -4.71 14.19 8.47
CA SER A 219 -4.87 15.60 8.85
C SER A 219 -3.56 16.36 8.70
N LEU A 220 -2.44 15.79 9.10
CA LEU A 220 -1.11 16.40 8.93
C LEU A 220 -0.74 16.54 7.45
N ALA A 221 -1.16 15.62 6.59
CA ALA A 221 -0.89 15.68 5.15
C ALA A 221 -1.48 16.94 4.49
N HIS A 222 -2.57 17.49 5.02
CA HIS A 222 -3.20 18.71 4.50
C HIS A 222 -2.52 20.00 4.99
N ILE A 223 -1.72 19.92 6.04
CA ILE A 223 -0.95 21.04 6.59
C ILE A 223 0.43 21.11 5.92
N LEU A 224 0.99 19.98 5.50
CA LEU A 224 2.31 19.91 4.91
C LEU A 224 2.31 20.31 3.43
N PRO A 225 3.35 21.01 2.96
CA PRO A 225 3.52 21.31 1.55
C PRO A 225 3.79 20.01 0.75
N GLU A 226 3.36 19.96 -0.52
CA GLU A 226 3.53 18.79 -1.39
C GLU A 226 4.97 18.26 -1.46
N VAL A 227 5.95 19.18 -1.44
CA VAL A 227 7.38 18.80 -1.46
C VAL A 227 7.76 18.00 -0.23
N ALA A 228 7.28 18.39 0.96
CA ALA A 228 7.53 17.63 2.20
C ALA A 228 6.89 16.25 2.15
N LEU A 229 5.65 16.14 1.66
CA LEU A 229 4.96 14.87 1.47
C LEU A 229 5.72 13.94 0.51
N ARG A 230 6.26 14.47 -0.60
CA ARG A 230 7.07 13.72 -1.54
C ARG A 230 8.37 13.21 -0.94
N ILE A 231 9.05 14.04 -0.15
CA ILE A 231 10.30 13.65 0.53
C ILE A 231 10.02 12.56 1.56
N ILE A 232 9.00 12.72 2.40
CA ILE A 232 8.61 11.72 3.39
C ILE A 232 8.25 10.40 2.70
N PHE A 233 7.46 10.46 1.62
CA PHE A 233 7.14 9.31 0.79
C PHE A 233 8.41 8.61 0.30
N ALA A 234 9.32 9.35 -0.33
CA ALA A 234 10.55 8.80 -0.87
C ALA A 234 11.41 8.12 0.21
N ILE A 235 11.58 8.73 1.37
CA ILE A 235 12.35 8.15 2.50
C ILE A 235 11.73 6.81 2.94
N VAL A 236 10.42 6.77 3.18
CA VAL A 236 9.71 5.56 3.63
C VAL A 236 9.80 4.45 2.59
N VAL A 237 9.60 4.80 1.31
CA VAL A 237 9.61 3.83 0.21
C VAL A 237 11.02 3.31 -0.05
N VAL A 238 12.04 4.18 -0.07
CA VAL A 238 13.46 3.77 -0.26
C VAL A 238 13.92 2.89 0.89
N TYR A 239 13.63 3.26 2.14
CA TYR A 239 13.96 2.43 3.30
C TYR A 239 13.37 1.01 3.15
N THR A 240 12.09 0.94 2.78
CA THR A 240 11.40 -0.35 2.59
C THR A 240 11.97 -1.13 1.39
N ALA A 241 12.30 -0.45 0.29
CA ALA A 241 12.91 -1.03 -0.88
C ALA A 241 14.25 -1.70 -0.56
N ILE A 242 15.14 -0.98 0.11
CA ILE A 242 16.46 -1.50 0.52
C ILE A 242 16.31 -2.73 1.41
N LYS A 243 15.38 -2.69 2.39
CA LYS A 243 15.11 -3.82 3.27
C LYS A 243 14.62 -5.05 2.49
N ASN A 244 13.76 -4.85 1.51
CA ASN A 244 13.21 -5.92 0.67
C ASN A 244 14.25 -6.52 -0.29
N ILE A 245 15.09 -5.69 -0.91
CA ILE A 245 16.15 -6.16 -1.82
C ILE A 245 17.18 -7.01 -1.08
N ARG A 246 17.50 -6.65 0.17
CA ARG A 246 18.42 -7.40 1.03
C ARG A 246 17.85 -8.69 1.59
N ALA A 247 16.61 -9.07 1.25
CA ALA A 247 16.03 -10.33 1.69
C ALA A 247 16.89 -11.51 1.22
N LYS A 248 17.41 -12.30 2.17
CA LYS A 248 18.22 -13.49 1.89
C LYS A 248 17.34 -14.63 1.39
N LYS A 249 17.88 -15.41 0.45
CA LYS A 249 17.31 -16.72 0.12
C LYS A 249 17.42 -17.58 1.38
N PRO A 250 16.38 -18.31 1.81
CA PRO A 250 16.53 -19.31 2.87
C PRO A 250 17.64 -20.28 2.44
N GLU A 251 18.62 -20.52 3.32
CA GLU A 251 19.55 -21.62 3.13
C GLU A 251 18.72 -22.89 3.10
N THR A 252 18.82 -23.64 2.02
CA THR A 252 18.26 -24.99 1.95
C THR A 252 18.87 -25.76 3.10
N ALA A 253 18.02 -26.23 4.02
CA ALA A 253 18.46 -27.17 5.03
C ALA A 253 19.23 -28.29 4.29
N VAL A 254 20.51 -28.43 4.61
CA VAL A 254 21.30 -29.56 4.15
C VAL A 254 20.58 -30.80 4.67
N GLU A 255 20.05 -31.63 3.79
CA GLU A 255 19.54 -32.95 4.17
C GLU A 255 20.68 -33.66 4.92
N PRO A 256 20.43 -34.19 6.13
CA PRO A 256 21.43 -35.00 6.80
C PRO A 256 21.73 -36.19 5.89
N SER A 257 22.96 -36.28 5.43
CA SER A 257 23.49 -37.45 4.73
C SER A 257 23.28 -38.67 5.61
N THR A 258 22.34 -39.52 5.18
CA THR A 258 22.18 -40.89 5.68
C THR A 258 23.39 -41.75 5.33
#